data_2461e38a0e9f6d97c8579d2b8f72e9e7
#
_entry.id   2461e38a0e9f6d97c8579d2b8f72e9e7
#
_cell.length_a   1.000
_cell.length_b   1.000
_cell.length_c   1.000
_cell.angle_alpha   90.00
_cell.angle_beta   90.00
_cell.angle_gamma   90.00
#
_symmetry.space_group_name_H-M   'P 1'
#
loop_
_entity.id
_entity.type
_entity.pdbx_description
1 polymer ?
#
loop_
_entity_poly.entity_id
_entity_poly.type
_entity_poly.pdbx_seq_one_letter_code
_entity_poly.pdbx_strand_id
1 'polypeptide(L)'
;MFENLTDKFERAFKVLKGHGQITEINVAETLKEVRRALLDADVNFKTAKDFTNTVKEKALGRDVLKAVSPGQLMIKICHEELVELMGGNESEINIKGNPGIILMSGLQGSGKTTFSGKLASYLKTKKGKNVLLVACDVYRPAAIDQLHVLGEQLSVEVYSNKEEKDPVKIATAAIQHAKSKGFNVVIVDTAGRLAIDEQMMDEIARVKEAIQPTETLFVVDSMTGQDAVNTAKAFNEKINFDGVVLTKLDGDTRGGAALSIKAIVEKPIKFVGTGEKMDALDVFYPQRMADRILGMGDVVSLVERAQEQFDEEEARKLQKRIQKDQFDFNDFLGQLQQIKKMGNVKDLMGMIPGMGKAMKDVDIQDDAFKHIEAIILSMTPQERANPGLINGQRKNRLAQGSGTNIQEVNKLMKQFEDTKKMMKMMSNPKNMMSMMKQMKGMKGGMPGM
;
A
#
# COMPACT_ATOMS: atom_id res chain seq x y z
N MET A 1 0.18 8.15 1.12
CA MET A 1 1.55 7.59 1.17
C MET A 1 2.49 8.53 0.44
N PHE A 2 3.51 9.07 1.10
CA PHE A 2 4.54 9.97 0.55
C PHE A 2 4.06 11.31 -0.06
N GLU A 3 2.82 11.72 0.10
CA GLU A 3 2.26 12.89 -0.59
C GLU A 3 3.06 14.18 -0.34
N ASN A 4 3.47 14.41 0.91
CA ASN A 4 4.27 15.59 1.28
C ASN A 4 5.66 15.58 0.62
N LEU A 5 6.31 14.41 0.62
CA LEU A 5 7.63 14.23 0.01
C LEU A 5 7.54 14.39 -1.52
N THR A 6 6.54 13.78 -2.16
CA THR A 6 6.29 13.90 -3.60
C THR A 6 6.11 15.35 -4.04
N ASP A 7 5.26 16.11 -3.32
CA ASP A 7 5.04 17.53 -3.64
C ASP A 7 6.32 18.37 -3.57
N LYS A 8 7.17 18.08 -2.58
CA LYS A 8 8.44 18.80 -2.42
C LYS A 8 9.46 18.43 -3.48
N PHE A 9 9.57 17.15 -3.85
CA PHE A 9 10.42 16.71 -4.96
C PHE A 9 9.99 17.35 -6.28
N GLU A 10 8.69 17.37 -6.56
CA GLU A 10 8.20 18.01 -7.79
C GLU A 10 8.49 19.52 -7.82
N ARG A 11 8.42 20.22 -6.67
CA ARG A 11 8.81 21.66 -6.58
C ARG A 11 10.30 21.82 -6.84
N ALA A 12 11.14 20.98 -6.25
CA ALA A 12 12.58 21.01 -6.46
C ALA A 12 12.95 20.82 -7.95
N PHE A 13 12.30 19.88 -8.63
CA PHE A 13 12.55 19.65 -10.05
C PHE A 13 11.95 20.70 -11.00
N LYS A 14 10.98 21.49 -10.56
CA LYS A 14 10.49 22.64 -11.35
C LYS A 14 11.56 23.70 -11.57
N VAL A 15 12.52 23.84 -10.66
CA VAL A 15 13.64 24.76 -10.81
C VAL A 15 14.47 24.44 -12.05
N LEU A 16 14.60 23.15 -12.40
CA LEU A 16 15.34 22.71 -13.59
C LEU A 16 14.53 22.80 -14.90
N LYS A 17 13.21 22.95 -14.83
CA LYS A 17 12.37 23.12 -16.01
C LYS A 17 12.61 24.53 -16.60
N GLY A 18 13.30 24.59 -17.73
CA GLY A 18 13.63 25.83 -18.43
C GLY A 18 15.12 26.02 -18.63
N HIS A 19 15.97 25.26 -17.96
CA HIS A 19 17.41 25.29 -18.21
C HIS A 19 17.80 24.30 -19.32
N GLY A 20 18.44 24.80 -20.36
CA GLY A 20 18.88 24.03 -21.53
C GLY A 20 20.08 23.11 -21.28
N GLN A 21 20.78 23.28 -20.16
CA GLN A 21 21.97 22.52 -19.79
C GLN A 21 22.03 22.28 -18.27
N ILE A 22 22.62 21.16 -17.86
CA ILE A 22 22.98 20.91 -16.47
C ILE A 22 24.26 21.69 -16.16
N THR A 23 24.18 22.60 -15.18
CA THR A 23 25.32 23.32 -14.64
C THR A 23 25.48 23.01 -13.16
N GLU A 24 26.68 23.19 -12.62
CA GLU A 24 26.92 22.95 -11.20
C GLU A 24 26.01 23.80 -10.30
N ILE A 25 25.70 25.03 -10.74
CA ILE A 25 24.85 25.96 -9.97
C ILE A 25 23.42 25.44 -9.88
N ASN A 26 22.78 25.13 -11.02
CA ASN A 26 21.38 24.69 -11.01
C ASN A 26 21.19 23.29 -10.41
N VAL A 27 22.19 22.41 -10.51
CA VAL A 27 22.23 21.14 -9.78
C VAL A 27 22.31 21.40 -8.27
N ALA A 28 23.20 22.27 -7.83
CA ALA A 28 23.37 22.57 -6.40
C ALA A 28 22.09 23.17 -5.77
N GLU A 29 21.42 24.09 -6.47
CA GLU A 29 20.15 24.66 -6.02
C GLU A 29 19.06 23.59 -5.91
N THR A 30 18.90 22.79 -6.94
CA THR A 30 17.90 21.69 -6.91
C THR A 30 18.18 20.69 -5.80
N LEU A 31 19.43 20.28 -5.61
CA LEU A 31 19.80 19.33 -4.55
C LEU A 31 19.68 19.91 -3.15
N LYS A 32 19.82 21.21 -2.99
CA LYS A 32 19.52 21.89 -1.72
C LYS A 32 18.04 21.75 -1.36
N GLU A 33 17.13 21.94 -2.32
CA GLU A 33 15.69 21.75 -2.10
C GLU A 33 15.34 20.27 -1.91
N VAL A 34 15.95 19.35 -2.65
CA VAL A 34 15.79 17.90 -2.46
C VAL A 34 16.25 17.49 -1.05
N ARG A 35 17.41 17.95 -0.59
CA ARG A 35 17.90 17.67 0.77
C ARG A 35 16.93 18.19 1.82
N ARG A 36 16.42 19.40 1.65
CA ARG A 36 15.42 19.99 2.54
C ARG A 36 14.14 19.15 2.56
N ALA A 37 13.67 18.69 1.39
CA ALA A 37 12.50 17.83 1.28
C ALA A 37 12.68 16.51 2.05
N LEU A 38 13.86 15.89 1.96
CA LEU A 38 14.21 14.66 2.68
C LEU A 38 14.24 14.91 4.21
N LEU A 39 14.85 15.99 4.67
CA LEU A 39 14.90 16.34 6.09
C LEU A 39 13.51 16.65 6.65
N ASP A 40 12.69 17.39 5.93
CA ASP A 40 11.31 17.70 6.31
C ASP A 40 10.42 16.42 6.31
N ALA A 41 10.85 15.38 5.63
CA ALA A 41 10.23 14.07 5.64
C ALA A 41 10.77 13.14 6.75
N ASP A 42 11.52 13.66 7.70
CA ASP A 42 12.18 12.92 8.80
C ASP A 42 13.22 11.89 8.31
N VAL A 43 13.83 12.10 7.15
CA VAL A 43 14.97 11.27 6.73
C VAL A 43 16.19 11.64 7.55
N ASN A 44 16.97 10.65 7.97
CA ASN A 44 18.19 10.85 8.71
C ASN A 44 19.14 11.83 8.00
N PHE A 45 19.74 12.76 8.74
CA PHE A 45 20.59 13.82 8.18
C PHE A 45 21.75 13.27 7.34
N LYS A 46 22.46 12.25 7.85
CA LYS A 46 23.57 11.63 7.14
C LYS A 46 23.08 11.00 5.84
N THR A 47 22.00 10.24 5.89
CA THR A 47 21.37 9.60 4.72
C THR A 47 20.97 10.65 3.67
N ALA A 48 20.31 11.74 4.07
CA ALA A 48 19.91 12.81 3.14
C ALA A 48 21.12 13.54 2.52
N LYS A 49 22.20 13.73 3.30
CA LYS A 49 23.45 14.33 2.83
C LYS A 49 24.15 13.41 1.82
N ASP A 50 24.31 12.15 2.15
CA ASP A 50 25.00 11.17 1.31
C ASP A 50 24.25 10.98 -0.01
N PHE A 51 22.92 10.81 0.05
CA PHE A 51 22.05 10.78 -1.12
C PHE A 51 22.28 11.97 -2.06
N THR A 52 22.20 13.20 -1.54
CA THR A 52 22.35 14.39 -2.39
C THR A 52 23.76 14.57 -2.94
N ASN A 53 24.79 14.12 -2.23
CA ASN A 53 26.17 14.15 -2.72
C ASN A 53 26.34 13.14 -3.87
N THR A 54 25.86 11.91 -3.71
CA THR A 54 25.92 10.88 -4.77
C THR A 54 25.16 11.32 -6.02
N VAL A 55 23.96 11.90 -5.86
CA VAL A 55 23.20 12.47 -6.99
C VAL A 55 23.99 13.60 -7.68
N LYS A 56 24.65 14.49 -6.91
CA LYS A 56 25.49 15.56 -7.46
C LYS A 56 26.63 14.99 -8.32
N GLU A 57 27.38 14.03 -7.77
CA GLU A 57 28.49 13.39 -8.47
C GLU A 57 28.04 12.72 -9.78
N LYS A 58 26.95 11.96 -9.73
CA LYS A 58 26.37 11.30 -10.91
C LYS A 58 25.84 12.29 -11.94
N ALA A 59 25.23 13.39 -11.52
CA ALA A 59 24.72 14.41 -12.42
C ALA A 59 25.82 15.19 -13.15
N LEU A 60 26.92 15.51 -12.45
CA LEU A 60 28.05 16.24 -13.02
C LEU A 60 28.99 15.34 -13.83
N GLY A 61 29.07 14.05 -13.53
CA GLY A 61 29.93 13.08 -14.21
C GLY A 61 29.33 12.47 -15.48
N ARG A 62 28.06 12.74 -15.80
CA ARG A 62 27.40 12.22 -16.99
C ARG A 62 27.33 13.27 -18.10
N ASP A 63 27.70 12.88 -19.33
CA ASP A 63 27.42 13.67 -20.51
C ASP A 63 25.91 13.79 -20.72
N VAL A 64 25.42 14.99 -20.94
CA VAL A 64 23.99 15.23 -21.22
C VAL A 64 23.67 14.71 -22.61
N LEU A 65 22.93 13.61 -22.69
CA LEU A 65 22.45 13.10 -23.97
C LEU A 65 21.56 14.17 -24.63
N LYS A 66 21.86 14.51 -25.89
CA LYS A 66 21.13 15.55 -26.65
C LYS A 66 19.62 15.36 -26.71
N ALA A 67 19.13 14.13 -26.48
CA ALA A 67 17.71 13.78 -26.51
C ALA A 67 16.98 13.90 -25.16
N VAL A 68 17.68 14.18 -24.05
CA VAL A 68 17.11 14.20 -22.69
C VAL A 68 17.25 15.59 -22.10
N SER A 69 16.15 16.17 -21.63
CA SER A 69 16.20 17.46 -20.92
C SER A 69 16.94 17.32 -19.57
N PRO A 70 17.61 18.37 -19.07
CA PRO A 70 18.31 18.35 -17.79
C PRO A 70 17.45 17.88 -16.63
N GLY A 71 16.19 18.32 -16.59
CA GLY A 71 15.24 17.89 -15.58
C GLY A 71 14.90 16.40 -15.63
N GLN A 72 14.78 15.82 -16.82
CA GLN A 72 14.53 14.38 -16.99
C GLN A 72 15.73 13.54 -16.55
N LEU A 73 16.95 13.99 -16.87
CA LEU A 73 18.17 13.31 -16.43
C LEU A 73 18.30 13.34 -14.90
N MET A 74 18.02 14.48 -14.27
CA MET A 74 18.06 14.60 -12.83
C MET A 74 17.01 13.71 -12.14
N ILE A 75 15.77 13.66 -12.66
CA ILE A 75 14.73 12.76 -12.15
C ILE A 75 15.18 11.30 -12.25
N LYS A 76 15.78 10.90 -13.39
CA LYS A 76 16.31 9.55 -13.59
C LYS A 76 17.39 9.21 -12.55
N ILE A 77 18.36 10.09 -12.35
CA ILE A 77 19.44 9.90 -11.37
C ILE A 77 18.86 9.79 -9.96
N CYS A 78 17.95 10.69 -9.58
CA CYS A 78 17.29 10.63 -8.26
C CYS A 78 16.47 9.34 -8.09
N HIS A 79 15.80 8.86 -9.15
CA HIS A 79 15.09 7.60 -9.12
C HIS A 79 16.03 6.42 -8.84
N GLU A 80 17.11 6.31 -9.61
CA GLU A 80 18.12 5.26 -9.43
C GLU A 80 18.69 5.26 -8.01
N GLU A 81 18.99 6.46 -7.46
CA GLU A 81 19.52 6.60 -6.11
C GLU A 81 18.49 6.30 -5.02
N LEU A 82 17.22 6.67 -5.21
CA LEU A 82 16.14 6.29 -4.29
C LEU A 82 15.96 4.77 -4.25
N VAL A 83 15.99 4.12 -5.42
CA VAL A 83 15.91 2.65 -5.51
C VAL A 83 17.06 2.00 -4.75
N GLU A 84 18.29 2.46 -4.97
CA GLU A 84 19.50 1.95 -4.30
C GLU A 84 19.44 2.18 -2.78
N LEU A 85 19.04 3.38 -2.35
CA LEU A 85 18.88 3.74 -0.95
C LEU A 85 17.89 2.81 -0.22
N MET A 86 16.83 2.37 -0.91
CA MET A 86 15.82 1.47 -0.37
C MET A 86 16.18 -0.01 -0.50
N GLY A 87 17.33 -0.35 -1.12
CA GLY A 87 17.85 -1.72 -1.18
C GLY A 87 17.95 -2.34 -2.57
N GLY A 88 17.72 -1.55 -3.63
CA GLY A 88 17.90 -1.96 -5.03
C GLY A 88 16.78 -2.88 -5.53
N ASN A 89 16.73 -4.08 -5.01
CA ASN A 89 15.77 -5.12 -5.39
C ASN A 89 14.82 -5.50 -4.26
N GLU A 90 13.74 -6.17 -4.61
CA GLU A 90 12.87 -6.81 -3.63
C GLU A 90 13.62 -7.89 -2.84
N SER A 91 13.21 -8.11 -1.60
CA SER A 91 13.75 -9.16 -0.74
C SER A 91 12.65 -10.13 -0.34
N GLU A 92 12.72 -11.35 -0.84
CA GLU A 92 11.74 -12.37 -0.49
C GLU A 92 11.87 -12.83 0.97
N ILE A 93 10.73 -13.23 1.54
CA ILE A 93 10.70 -13.85 2.86
C ILE A 93 11.27 -15.29 2.81
N ASN A 94 12.12 -15.63 3.76
CA ASN A 94 12.69 -16.97 3.86
C ASN A 94 11.78 -17.90 4.68
N ILE A 95 11.01 -18.72 3.99
CA ILE A 95 10.11 -19.73 4.59
C ILE A 95 10.62 -21.16 4.32
N LYS A 96 11.92 -21.33 4.09
CA LYS A 96 12.53 -22.65 3.90
C LYS A 96 12.52 -23.39 5.23
N GLY A 97 12.26 -24.71 5.16
CA GLY A 97 12.18 -25.55 6.35
C GLY A 97 10.86 -26.32 6.44
N ASN A 98 10.75 -27.22 7.39
CA ASN A 98 9.55 -28.00 7.64
C ASN A 98 9.27 -28.14 9.14
N PRO A 99 8.57 -27.16 9.75
CA PRO A 99 8.05 -25.92 9.16
C PRO A 99 9.12 -24.83 9.00
N GLY A 100 8.88 -23.85 8.11
CA GLY A 100 9.57 -22.56 8.14
C GLY A 100 9.10 -21.76 9.34
N ILE A 101 10.02 -21.15 10.10
CA ILE A 101 9.70 -20.45 11.35
C ILE A 101 9.98 -18.96 11.19
N ILE A 102 8.94 -18.14 11.40
CA ILE A 102 9.02 -16.69 11.33
C ILE A 102 8.82 -16.12 12.74
N LEU A 103 9.80 -15.37 13.24
CA LEU A 103 9.73 -14.69 14.51
C LEU A 103 9.39 -13.22 14.29
N MET A 104 8.32 -12.74 14.93
CA MET A 104 7.91 -11.34 14.89
C MET A 104 8.47 -10.60 16.10
N SER A 105 9.14 -9.47 15.86
CA SER A 105 9.74 -8.62 16.90
C SER A 105 9.38 -7.14 16.71
N GLY A 106 9.45 -6.33 17.75
CA GLY A 106 9.16 -4.89 17.69
C GLY A 106 8.45 -4.36 18.93
N LEU A 107 8.29 -3.04 19.03
CA LEU A 107 7.65 -2.38 20.16
C LEU A 107 6.13 -2.64 20.23
N GLN A 108 5.53 -2.33 21.38
CA GLN A 108 4.09 -2.32 21.54
C GLN A 108 3.45 -1.27 20.61
N GLY A 109 2.32 -1.61 20.00
CA GLY A 109 1.63 -0.71 19.07
C GLY A 109 2.24 -0.63 17.68
N SER A 110 3.38 -1.29 17.41
CA SER A 110 3.96 -1.36 16.06
C SER A 110 3.15 -2.19 15.07
N GLY A 111 2.11 -2.91 15.51
CA GLY A 111 1.24 -3.68 14.64
C GLY A 111 1.65 -5.15 14.44
N LYS A 112 2.53 -5.73 15.26
CA LYS A 112 2.99 -7.13 15.16
C LYS A 112 1.84 -8.13 15.01
N THR A 113 0.93 -8.17 15.98
CA THR A 113 -0.20 -9.12 16.00
C THR A 113 -1.08 -8.99 14.76
N THR A 114 -1.43 -7.77 14.37
CA THR A 114 -2.21 -7.53 13.15
C THR A 114 -1.43 -7.96 11.92
N PHE A 115 -0.13 -7.66 11.87
CA PHE A 115 0.71 -8.04 10.75
C PHE A 115 0.94 -9.56 10.70
N SER A 116 1.04 -10.25 11.83
CA SER A 116 1.08 -11.72 11.90
C SER A 116 -0.13 -12.34 11.19
N GLY A 117 -1.33 -11.81 11.45
CA GLY A 117 -2.56 -12.20 10.75
C GLY A 117 -2.50 -11.92 9.24
N LYS A 118 -2.08 -10.72 8.84
CA LYS A 118 -1.94 -10.35 7.42
C LYS A 118 -0.94 -11.25 6.70
N LEU A 119 0.20 -11.52 7.32
CA LEU A 119 1.23 -12.39 6.77
C LEU A 119 0.73 -13.83 6.64
N ALA A 120 -0.03 -14.33 7.63
CA ALA A 120 -0.65 -15.64 7.57
C ALA A 120 -1.64 -15.73 6.41
N SER A 121 -2.48 -14.72 6.21
CA SER A 121 -3.40 -14.61 5.08
C SER A 121 -2.65 -14.61 3.75
N TYR A 122 -1.62 -13.80 3.61
CA TYR A 122 -0.77 -13.74 2.42
C TYR A 122 -0.12 -15.08 2.10
N LEU A 123 0.50 -15.72 3.08
CA LEU A 123 1.16 -17.02 2.88
C LEU A 123 0.16 -18.13 2.51
N LYS A 124 -1.03 -18.11 3.11
CA LYS A 124 -2.10 -19.06 2.78
C LYS A 124 -2.64 -18.85 1.38
N THR A 125 -3.01 -17.62 1.03
CA THR A 125 -3.73 -17.32 -0.22
C THR A 125 -2.81 -17.18 -1.43
N LYS A 126 -1.63 -16.54 -1.27
CA LYS A 126 -0.71 -16.25 -2.37
C LYS A 126 0.41 -17.29 -2.53
N LYS A 127 0.80 -17.95 -1.43
CA LYS A 127 1.90 -18.93 -1.45
C LYS A 127 1.42 -20.37 -1.18
N GLY A 128 0.11 -20.59 -0.97
CA GLY A 128 -0.49 -21.93 -0.75
C GLY A 128 0.06 -22.66 0.47
N LYS A 129 0.45 -21.92 1.54
CA LYS A 129 1.05 -22.50 2.74
C LYS A 129 0.00 -22.82 3.80
N ASN A 130 0.20 -23.92 4.53
CA ASN A 130 -0.53 -24.21 5.76
C ASN A 130 0.21 -23.55 6.92
N VAL A 131 -0.42 -22.54 7.55
CA VAL A 131 0.21 -21.63 8.52
C VAL A 131 -0.36 -21.87 9.90
N LEU A 132 0.52 -21.89 10.92
CA LEU A 132 0.16 -21.85 12.34
C LEU A 132 0.60 -20.50 12.91
N LEU A 133 -0.34 -19.80 13.59
CA LEU A 133 -0.04 -18.63 14.39
C LEU A 133 0.26 -19.06 15.84
N VAL A 134 1.23 -18.41 16.49
CA VAL A 134 1.62 -18.74 17.88
C VAL A 134 1.56 -17.48 18.72
N ALA A 135 0.76 -17.51 19.80
CA ALA A 135 0.59 -16.41 20.75
C ALA A 135 1.65 -16.49 21.86
N CYS A 136 2.73 -15.72 21.75
CA CYS A 136 3.79 -15.62 22.76
C CYS A 136 3.76 -14.30 23.54
N ASP A 137 2.73 -13.45 23.42
CA ASP A 137 2.55 -12.27 24.27
C ASP A 137 1.88 -12.68 25.60
N VAL A 138 2.66 -13.25 26.48
CA VAL A 138 2.19 -13.78 27.78
C VAL A 138 1.78 -12.69 28.78
N TYR A 139 2.16 -11.43 28.52
CA TYR A 139 1.90 -10.31 29.43
C TYR A 139 0.54 -9.66 29.18
N ARG A 140 -0.06 -9.88 28.01
CA ARG A 140 -1.33 -9.26 27.62
C ARG A 140 -2.33 -10.32 27.15
N PRO A 141 -3.23 -10.79 28.07
CA PRO A 141 -4.28 -11.75 27.70
C PRO A 141 -5.11 -11.30 26.49
N ALA A 142 -5.42 -10.01 26.40
CA ALA A 142 -6.17 -9.45 25.28
C ALA A 142 -5.42 -9.60 23.93
N ALA A 143 -4.09 -9.63 23.89
CA ALA A 143 -3.33 -9.87 22.67
C ALA A 143 -3.46 -11.33 22.18
N ILE A 144 -3.49 -12.28 23.12
CA ILE A 144 -3.76 -13.70 22.83
C ILE A 144 -5.15 -13.85 22.22
N ASP A 145 -6.17 -13.26 22.87
CA ASP A 145 -7.54 -13.31 22.39
C ASP A 145 -7.68 -12.61 21.02
N GLN A 146 -7.00 -11.49 20.81
CA GLN A 146 -6.95 -10.81 19.51
C GLN A 146 -6.39 -11.72 18.41
N LEU A 147 -5.30 -12.45 18.68
CA LEU A 147 -4.72 -13.37 17.71
C LEU A 147 -5.67 -14.52 17.38
N HIS A 148 -6.43 -15.04 18.36
CA HIS A 148 -7.47 -16.05 18.14
C HIS A 148 -8.59 -15.53 17.24
N VAL A 149 -9.11 -14.32 17.51
CA VAL A 149 -10.12 -13.68 16.64
C VAL A 149 -9.62 -13.55 15.20
N LEU A 150 -8.37 -13.12 15.00
CA LEU A 150 -7.76 -13.05 13.69
C LEU A 150 -7.63 -14.44 13.04
N GLY A 151 -7.21 -15.45 13.81
CA GLY A 151 -7.13 -16.83 13.34
C GLY A 151 -8.47 -17.38 12.85
N GLU A 152 -9.55 -17.15 13.60
CA GLU A 152 -10.91 -17.53 13.21
C GLU A 152 -11.36 -16.83 11.92
N GLN A 153 -11.17 -15.51 11.83
CA GLN A 153 -11.51 -14.73 10.63
C GLN A 153 -10.80 -15.22 9.38
N LEU A 154 -9.55 -15.64 9.52
CA LEU A 154 -8.68 -16.09 8.41
C LEU A 154 -8.74 -17.61 8.20
N SER A 155 -9.47 -18.34 9.07
CA SER A 155 -9.44 -19.81 9.11
C SER A 155 -7.99 -20.33 9.17
N VAL A 156 -7.21 -19.79 10.12
CA VAL A 156 -5.83 -20.17 10.44
C VAL A 156 -5.79 -20.61 11.89
N GLU A 157 -5.17 -21.77 12.15
CA GLU A 157 -5.05 -22.30 13.52
C GLU A 157 -4.12 -21.42 14.36
N VAL A 158 -4.48 -21.19 15.62
CA VAL A 158 -3.69 -20.45 16.60
C VAL A 158 -3.33 -21.37 17.76
N TYR A 159 -2.03 -21.49 18.00
CA TYR A 159 -1.50 -22.16 19.18
C TYR A 159 -1.29 -21.17 20.32
N SER A 160 -1.84 -21.44 21.49
CA SER A 160 -1.63 -20.66 22.71
C SER A 160 -1.65 -21.56 23.94
N ASN A 161 -0.97 -21.14 25.00
CA ASN A 161 -1.06 -21.75 26.32
C ASN A 161 -1.16 -20.63 27.37
N LYS A 162 -2.37 -20.42 27.92
CA LYS A 162 -2.63 -19.33 28.88
C LYS A 162 -2.04 -19.62 30.27
N GLU A 163 -1.73 -20.87 30.58
CA GLU A 163 -1.16 -21.28 31.88
C GLU A 163 0.36 -21.11 31.92
N GLU A 164 1.03 -21.30 30.79
CA GLU A 164 2.47 -21.12 30.67
C GLU A 164 2.84 -19.62 30.55
N LYS A 165 3.84 -19.20 31.30
CA LYS A 165 4.33 -17.81 31.35
C LYS A 165 5.70 -17.64 30.65
N ASP A 166 6.32 -18.72 30.24
CA ASP A 166 7.57 -18.69 29.52
C ASP A 166 7.33 -18.76 28.00
N PRO A 167 7.55 -17.66 27.25
CA PRO A 167 7.34 -17.64 25.82
C PRO A 167 8.24 -18.62 25.06
N VAL A 168 9.40 -18.97 25.60
CA VAL A 168 10.32 -19.98 25.01
C VAL A 168 9.64 -21.34 24.99
N LYS A 169 9.02 -21.75 26.10
CA LYS A 169 8.30 -23.04 26.18
C LYS A 169 7.10 -23.08 25.24
N ILE A 170 6.33 -21.98 25.19
CA ILE A 170 5.17 -21.88 24.28
C ILE A 170 5.62 -22.02 22.83
N ALA A 171 6.62 -21.28 22.42
CA ALA A 171 7.13 -21.31 21.05
C ALA A 171 7.69 -22.69 20.67
N THR A 172 8.47 -23.32 21.57
CA THR A 172 9.02 -24.66 21.34
C THR A 172 7.94 -25.72 21.21
N ALA A 173 6.94 -25.71 22.10
CA ALA A 173 5.79 -26.62 22.04
C ALA A 173 4.95 -26.41 20.78
N ALA A 174 4.76 -25.16 20.36
CA ALA A 174 4.04 -24.82 19.13
C ALA A 174 4.74 -25.39 17.89
N ILE A 175 6.08 -25.34 17.84
CA ILE A 175 6.86 -25.91 16.72
C ILE A 175 6.70 -27.44 16.67
N GLN A 176 6.71 -28.10 17.82
CA GLN A 176 6.46 -29.55 17.88
C GLN A 176 5.02 -29.88 17.44
N HIS A 177 4.05 -29.12 17.88
CA HIS A 177 2.67 -29.22 17.41
C HIS A 177 2.58 -29.01 15.89
N ALA A 178 3.25 -27.97 15.34
CA ALA A 178 3.28 -27.72 13.92
C ALA A 178 3.84 -28.89 13.11
N LYS A 179 4.92 -29.50 13.58
CA LYS A 179 5.52 -30.69 12.95
C LYS A 179 4.57 -31.89 12.97
N SER A 180 3.90 -32.12 14.08
CA SER A 180 2.95 -33.27 14.24
C SER A 180 1.71 -33.12 13.37
N LYS A 181 1.25 -31.89 13.13
CA LYS A 181 0.05 -31.56 12.33
C LYS A 181 0.34 -31.27 10.87
N GLY A 182 1.61 -31.21 10.46
CA GLY A 182 2.01 -30.95 9.08
C GLY A 182 1.85 -29.52 8.61
N PHE A 183 1.99 -28.53 9.51
CA PHE A 183 2.05 -27.12 9.12
C PHE A 183 3.35 -26.82 8.38
N ASN A 184 3.25 -25.97 7.32
CA ASN A 184 4.42 -25.60 6.52
C ASN A 184 5.17 -24.42 7.08
N VAL A 185 4.43 -23.51 7.76
CA VAL A 185 4.96 -22.25 8.31
C VAL A 185 4.40 -22.03 9.70
N VAL A 186 5.26 -21.52 10.59
CA VAL A 186 4.88 -21.08 11.95
C VAL A 186 5.24 -19.61 12.07
N ILE A 187 4.28 -18.78 12.49
CA ILE A 187 4.50 -17.36 12.77
C ILE A 187 4.36 -17.16 14.29
N VAL A 188 5.47 -16.78 14.93
CA VAL A 188 5.55 -16.56 16.38
C VAL A 188 5.36 -15.08 16.67
N ASP A 189 4.20 -14.70 17.19
CA ASP A 189 3.87 -13.34 17.62
C ASP A 189 4.33 -13.11 19.06
N THR A 190 5.32 -12.23 19.25
CA THR A 190 5.93 -11.97 20.56
C THR A 190 5.36 -10.74 21.23
N ALA A 191 5.56 -10.64 22.53
CA ALA A 191 5.27 -9.44 23.31
C ALA A 191 6.01 -8.22 22.75
N GLY A 192 5.43 -7.04 22.95
CA GLY A 192 6.10 -5.76 22.77
C GLY A 192 5.89 -4.90 24.01
N ARG A 193 6.90 -4.11 24.37
CA ARG A 193 6.78 -3.09 25.42
C ARG A 193 6.76 -1.69 24.82
N LEU A 194 6.37 -0.70 25.60
CA LEU A 194 6.26 0.70 25.15
C LEU A 194 7.62 1.33 24.80
N ALA A 195 8.68 0.85 25.44
CA ALA A 195 10.05 1.29 25.22
C ALA A 195 10.98 0.10 25.14
N ILE A 196 12.15 0.32 24.59
CA ILE A 196 13.25 -0.66 24.58
C ILE A 196 13.74 -0.83 26.00
N ASP A 197 13.65 -2.04 26.54
CA ASP A 197 14.25 -2.41 27.81
C ASP A 197 15.03 -3.73 27.67
N GLU A 198 15.98 -3.91 28.55
CA GLU A 198 16.93 -5.03 28.49
C GLU A 198 16.22 -6.38 28.68
N GLN A 199 15.21 -6.45 29.56
CA GLN A 199 14.48 -7.70 29.81
C GLN A 199 13.71 -8.18 28.58
N MET A 200 13.03 -7.26 27.88
CA MET A 200 12.33 -7.58 26.63
C MET A 200 13.30 -8.07 25.56
N MET A 201 14.44 -7.38 25.43
CA MET A 201 15.43 -7.71 24.42
C MET A 201 16.07 -9.08 24.69
N ASP A 202 16.33 -9.40 25.95
CA ASP A 202 16.84 -10.71 26.38
C ASP A 202 15.79 -11.82 26.18
N GLU A 203 14.53 -11.52 26.44
CA GLU A 203 13.43 -12.47 26.20
C GLU A 203 13.31 -12.85 24.74
N ILE A 204 13.29 -11.84 23.84
CA ILE A 204 13.23 -12.09 22.39
C ILE A 204 14.47 -12.85 21.92
N ALA A 205 15.65 -12.51 22.43
CA ALA A 205 16.88 -13.21 22.10
C ALA A 205 16.83 -14.69 22.53
N ARG A 206 16.34 -15.00 23.74
CA ARG A 206 16.14 -16.38 24.21
C ARG A 206 15.14 -17.15 23.37
N VAL A 207 14.01 -16.52 23.00
CA VAL A 207 13.05 -17.14 22.10
C VAL A 207 13.70 -17.45 20.76
N LYS A 208 14.41 -16.47 20.16
CA LYS A 208 15.13 -16.65 18.89
C LYS A 208 16.14 -17.79 18.94
N GLU A 209 16.95 -17.84 20.02
CA GLU A 209 17.94 -18.90 20.21
C GLU A 209 17.28 -20.28 20.32
N ALA A 210 16.18 -20.40 21.06
CA ALA A 210 15.51 -21.67 21.28
C ALA A 210 14.83 -22.23 20.03
N ILE A 211 14.20 -21.36 19.20
CA ILE A 211 13.41 -21.81 18.05
C ILE A 211 14.18 -21.79 16.73
N GLN A 212 15.35 -21.14 16.66
CA GLN A 212 16.19 -21.01 15.47
C GLN A 212 15.35 -20.62 14.24
N PRO A 213 14.71 -19.41 14.23
CA PRO A 213 13.82 -19.04 13.16
C PRO A 213 14.53 -18.97 11.81
N THR A 214 13.84 -19.36 10.74
CA THR A 214 14.32 -19.19 9.37
C THR A 214 14.27 -17.73 8.92
N GLU A 215 13.40 -16.94 9.58
CA GLU A 215 13.23 -15.52 9.33
C GLU A 215 12.87 -14.80 10.63
N THR A 216 13.56 -13.72 10.96
CA THR A 216 13.21 -12.82 12.05
C THR A 216 12.79 -11.47 11.45
N LEU A 217 11.54 -11.06 11.63
CA LEU A 217 11.00 -9.81 11.12
C LEU A 217 10.89 -8.76 12.23
N PHE A 218 11.46 -7.60 12.00
CA PHE A 218 11.30 -6.44 12.84
C PHE A 218 10.13 -5.60 12.33
N VAL A 219 9.08 -5.47 13.14
CA VAL A 219 7.86 -4.72 12.80
C VAL A 219 7.90 -3.35 13.46
N VAL A 220 7.79 -2.32 12.66
CA VAL A 220 7.87 -0.93 13.12
C VAL A 220 6.79 -0.06 12.47
N ASP A 221 6.28 0.89 13.25
CA ASP A 221 5.32 1.90 12.80
C ASP A 221 6.06 2.97 11.98
N SER A 222 5.74 3.12 10.69
CA SER A 222 6.38 4.10 9.80
C SER A 222 6.12 5.55 10.22
N MET A 223 5.02 5.80 10.94
CA MET A 223 4.63 7.15 11.38
C MET A 223 5.54 7.71 12.47
N THR A 224 6.34 6.86 13.14
CA THR A 224 7.26 7.30 14.20
C THR A 224 8.55 7.95 13.67
N GLY A 225 8.72 8.01 12.34
CA GLY A 225 9.81 8.74 11.71
C GLY A 225 11.19 8.27 12.15
N GLN A 226 12.03 9.18 12.69
CA GLN A 226 13.39 8.86 13.12
C GLN A 226 13.45 7.88 14.30
N ASP A 227 12.43 7.84 15.17
CA ASP A 227 12.38 6.88 16.27
C ASP A 227 12.24 5.44 15.76
N ALA A 228 11.58 5.23 14.62
CA ALA A 228 11.56 3.92 13.95
C ALA A 228 12.98 3.45 13.61
N VAL A 229 13.82 4.35 13.16
CA VAL A 229 15.22 4.07 12.77
C VAL A 229 16.08 3.75 13.99
N ASN A 230 15.95 4.54 15.05
CA ASN A 230 16.68 4.32 16.31
C ASN A 230 16.31 2.98 16.94
N THR A 231 15.00 2.68 16.95
CA THR A 231 14.48 1.40 17.44
C THR A 231 14.99 0.24 16.60
N ALA A 232 14.95 0.35 15.28
CA ALA A 232 15.48 -0.68 14.37
C ALA A 232 16.95 -0.96 14.64
N LYS A 233 17.76 0.07 14.87
CA LYS A 233 19.19 -0.06 15.18
C LYS A 233 19.40 -0.86 16.47
N ALA A 234 18.73 -0.50 17.56
CA ALA A 234 18.85 -1.18 18.84
C ALA A 234 18.41 -2.66 18.76
N PHE A 235 17.31 -2.95 18.08
CA PHE A 235 16.88 -4.32 17.84
C PHE A 235 17.86 -5.10 16.98
N ASN A 236 18.43 -4.48 15.93
CA ASN A 236 19.40 -5.15 15.07
C ASN A 236 20.68 -5.52 15.80
N GLU A 237 21.18 -4.64 16.67
CA GLU A 237 22.36 -4.88 17.49
C GLU A 237 22.18 -6.08 18.44
N LYS A 238 20.97 -6.26 19.00
CA LYS A 238 20.69 -7.31 19.97
C LYS A 238 20.28 -8.64 19.35
N ILE A 239 19.37 -8.61 18.38
CA ILE A 239 18.75 -9.83 17.83
C ILE A 239 19.12 -10.10 16.37
N ASN A 240 19.83 -9.18 15.69
CA ASN A 240 20.24 -9.33 14.30
C ASN A 240 19.11 -9.89 13.43
N PHE A 241 18.01 -9.14 13.28
CA PHE A 241 16.87 -9.56 12.48
C PHE A 241 17.20 -9.62 10.98
N ASP A 242 16.36 -10.32 10.20
CA ASP A 242 16.63 -10.60 8.78
C ASP A 242 15.93 -9.61 7.84
N GLY A 243 14.83 -9.02 8.29
CA GLY A 243 14.07 -8.07 7.49
C GLY A 243 13.18 -7.16 8.32
N VAL A 244 12.74 -6.07 7.70
CA VAL A 244 11.90 -5.03 8.30
C VAL A 244 10.51 -5.07 7.68
N VAL A 245 9.51 -4.82 8.51
CA VAL A 245 8.12 -4.60 8.12
C VAL A 245 7.72 -3.20 8.54
N LEU A 246 7.30 -2.38 7.59
CA LEU A 246 6.75 -1.05 7.85
C LEU A 246 5.23 -1.13 7.93
N THR A 247 4.65 -0.85 9.08
CA THR A 247 3.20 -0.77 9.26
C THR A 247 2.71 0.67 9.16
N LYS A 248 1.40 0.84 8.98
CA LYS A 248 0.70 2.14 8.93
C LYS A 248 1.24 3.10 7.87
N LEU A 249 1.76 2.55 6.77
CA LEU A 249 2.35 3.35 5.69
C LEU A 249 1.28 4.17 4.93
N ASP A 250 0.02 3.78 5.01
CA ASP A 250 -1.15 4.53 4.53
C ASP A 250 -1.33 5.88 5.25
N GLY A 251 -1.01 5.94 6.56
CA GLY A 251 -1.01 7.18 7.34
C GLY A 251 0.28 7.99 7.22
N ASP A 252 1.35 7.42 6.70
CA ASP A 252 2.65 8.09 6.57
C ASP A 252 2.74 8.90 5.28
N THR A 253 2.60 10.22 5.39
CA THR A 253 2.76 11.14 4.26
C THR A 253 4.20 11.59 4.06
N ARG A 254 5.11 11.31 5.01
CA ARG A 254 6.51 11.74 5.03
C ARG A 254 7.45 10.72 4.43
N GLY A 255 7.37 9.46 4.86
CA GLY A 255 8.16 8.35 4.32
C GLY A 255 9.60 8.24 4.79
N GLY A 256 10.01 9.03 5.78
CA GLY A 256 11.40 9.09 6.24
C GLY A 256 11.93 7.78 6.82
N ALA A 257 11.08 7.02 7.51
CA ALA A 257 11.45 5.70 8.03
C ALA A 257 11.83 4.74 6.89
N ALA A 258 11.05 4.66 5.81
CA ALA A 258 11.33 3.80 4.68
C ALA A 258 12.68 4.11 4.01
N LEU A 259 13.04 5.40 3.91
CA LEU A 259 14.28 5.85 3.30
C LEU A 259 15.51 5.70 4.21
N SER A 260 15.32 5.69 5.53
CA SER A 260 16.42 5.72 6.50
C SER A 260 16.77 4.35 7.06
N ILE A 261 15.79 3.46 7.26
CA ILE A 261 16.01 2.18 7.95
C ILE A 261 17.04 1.32 7.22
N LYS A 262 16.86 1.11 5.91
CA LYS A 262 17.79 0.29 5.13
C LYS A 262 19.22 0.83 5.18
N ALA A 263 19.38 2.16 5.07
CA ALA A 263 20.67 2.82 5.07
C ALA A 263 21.40 2.71 6.41
N ILE A 264 20.66 2.60 7.53
CA ILE A 264 21.23 2.62 8.88
C ILE A 264 21.43 1.21 9.45
N VAL A 265 20.47 0.30 9.24
CA VAL A 265 20.56 -1.06 9.78
C VAL A 265 21.01 -2.10 8.76
N GLU A 266 21.16 -1.71 7.50
CA GLU A 266 21.60 -2.56 6.39
C GLU A 266 20.72 -3.80 6.14
N LYS A 267 19.51 -3.82 6.72
CA LYS A 267 18.54 -4.90 6.55
C LYS A 267 17.47 -4.52 5.54
N PRO A 268 17.01 -5.46 4.69
CA PRO A 268 15.97 -5.16 3.69
C PRO A 268 14.62 -4.90 4.33
N ILE A 269 13.86 -4.00 3.73
CA ILE A 269 12.42 -3.91 3.98
C ILE A 269 11.78 -4.99 3.11
N LYS A 270 10.95 -5.86 3.72
CA LYS A 270 10.31 -6.98 3.02
C LYS A 270 8.84 -6.74 2.74
N PHE A 271 8.16 -6.11 3.69
CA PHE A 271 6.72 -5.88 3.59
C PHE A 271 6.34 -4.51 4.10
N VAL A 272 5.18 -4.05 3.60
CA VAL A 272 4.51 -2.83 4.09
C VAL A 272 3.05 -3.13 4.39
N GLY A 273 2.56 -2.57 5.49
CA GLY A 273 1.13 -2.53 5.82
C GLY A 273 0.53 -1.22 5.30
N THR A 274 -0.47 -1.34 4.43
CA THR A 274 -1.08 -0.24 3.68
C THR A 274 -2.54 0.01 4.05
N GLY A 275 -2.92 -0.32 5.28
CA GLY A 275 -4.28 -0.13 5.80
C GLY A 275 -4.64 -1.13 6.89
N GLU A 276 -5.86 -1.07 7.41
CA GLU A 276 -6.32 -1.91 8.53
C GLU A 276 -6.81 -3.30 8.08
N LYS A 277 -7.27 -3.46 6.84
CA LYS A 277 -7.81 -4.72 6.32
C LYS A 277 -6.75 -5.82 6.28
N MET A 278 -7.17 -7.07 6.40
CA MET A 278 -6.27 -8.23 6.41
C MET A 278 -5.56 -8.48 5.08
N ASP A 279 -6.09 -8.00 3.98
CA ASP A 279 -5.49 -8.01 2.65
C ASP A 279 -4.58 -6.81 2.37
N ALA A 280 -4.56 -5.80 3.25
CA ALA A 280 -3.72 -4.61 3.13
C ALA A 280 -2.28 -4.89 3.59
N LEU A 281 -1.60 -5.78 2.87
CA LEU A 281 -0.19 -6.12 2.97
C LEU A 281 0.38 -6.15 1.56
N ASP A 282 1.43 -5.37 1.31
CA ASP A 282 2.17 -5.40 0.05
C ASP A 282 3.62 -5.83 0.29
N VAL A 283 4.20 -6.52 -0.68
CA VAL A 283 5.65 -6.74 -0.74
C VAL A 283 6.33 -5.40 -1.01
N PHE A 284 7.46 -5.16 -0.38
CA PHE A 284 8.19 -3.92 -0.59
C PHE A 284 9.02 -3.98 -1.86
N TYR A 285 8.65 -3.17 -2.85
CA TYR A 285 9.37 -3.01 -4.11
C TYR A 285 10.05 -1.64 -4.14
N PRO A 286 11.38 -1.54 -3.96
CA PRO A 286 12.12 -0.26 -3.96
C PRO A 286 11.80 0.61 -5.17
N GLN A 287 11.70 0.02 -6.35
CA GLN A 287 11.44 0.70 -7.60
C GLN A 287 10.05 1.38 -7.61
N ARG A 288 9.00 0.66 -7.18
CA ARG A 288 7.64 1.21 -7.09
C ARG A 288 7.53 2.32 -6.05
N MET A 289 8.29 2.21 -4.95
CA MET A 289 8.35 3.26 -3.92
C MET A 289 9.04 4.51 -4.45
N ALA A 290 10.14 4.37 -5.20
CA ALA A 290 10.81 5.48 -5.86
C ALA A 290 9.88 6.17 -6.88
N ASP A 291 9.14 5.40 -7.68
CA ASP A 291 8.14 5.93 -8.62
C ASP A 291 7.06 6.76 -7.90
N ARG A 292 6.54 6.27 -6.79
CA ARG A 292 5.54 6.98 -5.96
C ARG A 292 6.12 8.28 -5.39
N ILE A 293 7.34 8.24 -4.82
CA ILE A 293 8.01 9.42 -4.25
C ILE A 293 8.22 10.51 -5.31
N LEU A 294 8.57 10.12 -6.54
CA LEU A 294 8.80 11.06 -7.64
C LEU A 294 7.52 11.48 -8.39
N GLY A 295 6.35 11.05 -7.92
CA GLY A 295 5.07 11.39 -8.55
C GLY A 295 4.84 10.73 -9.91
N MET A 296 5.59 9.67 -10.22
CA MET A 296 5.48 8.91 -11.48
C MET A 296 4.32 7.91 -11.45
N GLY A 297 3.70 7.73 -10.30
CA GLY A 297 2.62 6.76 -10.08
C GLY A 297 3.14 5.34 -9.86
N ASP A 298 2.21 4.41 -9.67
CA ASP A 298 2.52 2.99 -9.51
C ASP A 298 1.53 2.16 -10.35
N VAL A 299 1.71 2.25 -11.66
CA VAL A 299 0.81 1.58 -12.63
C VAL A 299 0.88 0.06 -12.48
N VAL A 300 2.02 -0.50 -12.09
CA VAL A 300 2.19 -1.95 -11.95
C VAL A 300 1.34 -2.47 -10.80
N SER A 301 1.43 -1.86 -9.61
CA SER A 301 0.58 -2.23 -8.47
C SER A 301 -0.91 -2.04 -8.77
N LEU A 302 -1.28 -1.00 -9.53
CA LEU A 302 -2.67 -0.78 -9.93
C LEU A 302 -3.17 -1.93 -10.84
N VAL A 303 -2.36 -2.34 -11.82
CA VAL A 303 -2.71 -3.44 -12.74
C VAL A 303 -2.77 -4.77 -11.99
N GLU A 304 -1.83 -5.04 -11.09
CA GLU A 304 -1.84 -6.26 -10.28
C GLU A 304 -3.10 -6.35 -9.40
N ARG A 305 -3.44 -5.28 -8.69
CA ARG A 305 -4.68 -5.21 -7.89
C ARG A 305 -5.94 -5.37 -8.75
N ALA A 306 -5.94 -4.77 -9.94
CA ALA A 306 -7.03 -4.94 -10.88
C ALA A 306 -7.16 -6.41 -11.32
N GLN A 307 -6.05 -7.05 -11.67
CA GLN A 307 -6.04 -8.46 -12.10
C GLN A 307 -6.48 -9.42 -10.99
N GLU A 308 -6.09 -9.19 -9.74
CA GLU A 308 -6.48 -10.02 -8.60
C GLU A 308 -7.98 -9.99 -8.30
N GLN A 309 -8.64 -8.87 -8.58
CA GLN A 309 -10.08 -8.67 -8.34
C GLN A 309 -10.93 -8.90 -9.60
N PHE A 310 -10.27 -9.18 -10.75
CA PHE A 310 -10.94 -9.25 -12.03
C PHE A 310 -11.44 -10.67 -12.28
N ASP A 311 -12.76 -10.87 -12.17
CA ASP A 311 -13.41 -12.09 -12.65
C ASP A 311 -13.68 -11.96 -14.15
N GLU A 312 -12.90 -12.69 -14.95
CA GLU A 312 -13.04 -12.68 -16.42
C GLU A 312 -14.45 -13.06 -16.89
N GLU A 313 -15.12 -13.97 -16.18
CA GLU A 313 -16.49 -14.37 -16.54
C GLU A 313 -17.50 -13.25 -16.28
N GLU A 314 -17.39 -12.57 -15.13
CA GLU A 314 -18.25 -11.43 -14.80
C GLU A 314 -18.01 -10.29 -15.78
N ALA A 315 -16.75 -10.00 -16.12
CA ALA A 315 -16.41 -8.98 -17.10
C ALA A 315 -16.98 -9.29 -18.50
N ARG A 316 -16.89 -10.53 -18.96
CA ARG A 316 -17.50 -10.96 -20.24
C ARG A 316 -19.03 -10.88 -20.23
N LYS A 317 -19.66 -11.24 -19.11
CA LYS A 317 -21.11 -11.11 -18.93
C LYS A 317 -21.54 -9.65 -18.98
N LEU A 318 -20.81 -8.79 -18.26
CA LEU A 318 -21.05 -7.34 -18.24
C LEU A 318 -20.86 -6.70 -19.61
N GLN A 319 -19.80 -7.04 -20.34
CA GLN A 319 -19.55 -6.56 -21.69
C GLN A 319 -20.69 -6.92 -22.65
N LYS A 320 -21.21 -8.16 -22.58
CA LYS A 320 -22.38 -8.58 -23.37
C LYS A 320 -23.64 -7.81 -23.02
N ARG A 321 -23.86 -7.50 -21.72
CA ARG A 321 -25.01 -6.70 -21.26
C ARG A 321 -24.91 -5.26 -21.73
N ILE A 322 -23.72 -4.64 -21.68
CA ILE A 322 -23.49 -3.29 -22.19
C ILE A 322 -23.75 -3.20 -23.70
N GLN A 323 -23.27 -4.18 -24.48
CA GLN A 323 -23.52 -4.25 -25.93
C GLN A 323 -24.99 -4.39 -26.27
N LYS A 324 -25.77 -5.08 -25.43
CA LYS A 324 -27.23 -5.25 -25.59
C LYS A 324 -28.05 -4.11 -24.97
N ASP A 325 -27.42 -3.03 -24.48
CA ASP A 325 -28.06 -1.91 -23.77
C ASP A 325 -28.83 -2.32 -22.50
N GLN A 326 -28.41 -3.42 -21.86
CA GLN A 326 -29.03 -4.04 -20.69
C GLN A 326 -28.27 -3.68 -19.38
N PHE A 327 -27.42 -2.65 -19.40
CA PHE A 327 -26.71 -2.18 -18.20
C PHE A 327 -27.73 -1.58 -17.22
N ASP A 328 -27.77 -2.10 -15.98
CA ASP A 328 -28.72 -1.72 -14.94
C ASP A 328 -28.03 -1.35 -13.60
N PHE A 329 -28.83 -1.02 -12.56
CA PHE A 329 -28.29 -0.66 -11.24
C PHE A 329 -27.67 -1.85 -10.50
N ASN A 330 -27.97 -3.11 -10.84
CA ASN A 330 -27.28 -4.26 -10.27
C ASN A 330 -25.85 -4.34 -10.80
N ASP A 331 -25.66 -4.09 -12.11
CA ASP A 331 -24.34 -4.03 -12.75
C ASP A 331 -23.52 -2.87 -12.17
N PHE A 332 -24.16 -1.70 -12.00
CA PHE A 332 -23.52 -0.51 -11.44
C PHE A 332 -23.08 -0.75 -9.98
N LEU A 333 -23.93 -1.37 -9.17
CA LEU A 333 -23.61 -1.75 -7.79
C LEU A 333 -22.46 -2.76 -7.74
N GLY A 334 -22.48 -3.77 -8.60
CA GLY A 334 -21.39 -4.74 -8.72
C GLY A 334 -20.06 -4.09 -9.03
N GLN A 335 -20.02 -3.12 -9.96
CA GLN A 335 -18.79 -2.36 -10.24
C GLN A 335 -18.32 -1.51 -9.06
N LEU A 336 -19.23 -0.84 -8.35
CA LEU A 336 -18.87 -0.09 -7.14
C LEU A 336 -18.26 -0.99 -6.08
N GLN A 337 -18.81 -2.19 -5.89
CA GLN A 337 -18.30 -3.18 -4.95
C GLN A 337 -16.93 -3.71 -5.36
N GLN A 338 -16.69 -3.93 -6.66
CA GLN A 338 -15.37 -4.30 -7.17
C GLN A 338 -14.34 -3.21 -6.90
N ILE A 339 -14.66 -1.94 -7.17
CA ILE A 339 -13.78 -0.81 -6.87
C ILE A 339 -13.46 -0.73 -5.37
N LYS A 340 -14.46 -0.91 -4.50
CA LYS A 340 -14.25 -0.96 -3.03
C LYS A 340 -13.35 -2.11 -2.59
N LYS A 341 -13.41 -3.26 -3.25
CA LYS A 341 -12.52 -4.41 -2.97
C LYS A 341 -11.07 -4.14 -3.35
N MET A 342 -10.82 -3.33 -4.39
CA MET A 342 -9.45 -2.96 -4.82
C MET A 342 -8.72 -2.05 -3.81
N GLY A 343 -9.41 -1.52 -2.81
CA GLY A 343 -8.86 -0.65 -1.78
C GLY A 343 -9.48 0.73 -1.74
N ASN A 344 -8.80 1.69 -1.07
CA ASN A 344 -9.28 3.07 -1.01
C ASN A 344 -9.14 3.72 -2.40
N VAL A 345 -10.23 4.32 -2.89
CA VAL A 345 -10.27 4.97 -4.23
C VAL A 345 -9.21 6.07 -4.34
N LYS A 346 -8.94 6.79 -3.26
CA LYS A 346 -7.91 7.85 -3.22
C LYS A 346 -6.52 7.27 -3.47
N ASP A 347 -6.22 6.10 -2.88
CA ASP A 347 -4.94 5.41 -3.08
C ASP A 347 -4.80 4.89 -4.51
N LEU A 348 -5.87 4.30 -5.07
CA LEU A 348 -5.89 3.84 -6.46
C LEU A 348 -5.67 4.98 -7.46
N MET A 349 -6.29 6.13 -7.22
CA MET A 349 -6.11 7.33 -8.05
C MET A 349 -4.69 7.90 -7.92
N GLY A 350 -4.08 7.82 -6.73
CA GLY A 350 -2.68 8.19 -6.50
C GLY A 350 -1.68 7.33 -7.27
N MET A 351 -2.06 6.10 -7.65
CA MET A 351 -1.21 5.21 -8.48
C MET A 351 -1.21 5.60 -9.97
N ILE A 352 -2.14 6.43 -10.41
CA ILE A 352 -2.22 6.88 -11.81
C ILE A 352 -1.33 8.12 -11.99
N PRO A 353 -0.35 8.11 -12.92
CA PRO A 353 0.52 9.25 -13.18
C PRO A 353 -0.27 10.53 -13.51
N GLY A 354 -0.02 11.61 -12.77
CA GLY A 354 -0.62 12.93 -12.99
C GLY A 354 -2.05 13.12 -12.48
N MET A 355 -2.75 12.08 -12.02
CA MET A 355 -4.11 12.22 -11.47
C MET A 355 -4.14 12.58 -9.98
N GLY A 356 -3.11 12.25 -9.21
CA GLY A 356 -3.03 12.56 -7.79
C GLY A 356 -3.21 14.06 -7.47
N LYS A 357 -2.81 14.95 -8.40
CA LYS A 357 -2.99 16.41 -8.27
C LYS A 357 -4.38 16.90 -8.65
N ALA A 358 -4.94 16.34 -9.71
CA ALA A 358 -6.28 16.75 -10.19
C ALA A 358 -7.38 16.45 -9.17
N MET A 359 -7.10 15.54 -8.23
CA MET A 359 -8.08 15.07 -7.25
C MET A 359 -7.77 15.53 -5.80
N LYS A 360 -6.68 16.30 -5.55
CA LYS A 360 -6.39 16.84 -4.20
C LYS A 360 -7.51 17.71 -3.65
N ASP A 361 -8.22 18.41 -4.53
CA ASP A 361 -9.32 19.29 -4.18
C ASP A 361 -10.70 18.58 -4.23
N VAL A 362 -10.75 17.31 -4.61
CA VAL A 362 -11.96 16.51 -4.62
C VAL A 362 -11.97 15.65 -3.36
N ASP A 363 -12.69 16.10 -2.36
CA ASP A 363 -12.98 15.32 -1.14
C ASP A 363 -13.89 14.15 -1.50
N ILE A 364 -13.29 13.05 -1.98
CA ILE A 364 -14.00 11.78 -2.16
C ILE A 364 -14.12 11.17 -0.77
N GLN A 365 -15.12 11.61 -0.02
CA GLN A 365 -15.47 10.99 1.24
C GLN A 365 -15.90 9.55 0.95
N ASP A 366 -15.38 8.59 1.71
CA ASP A 366 -15.86 7.19 1.70
C ASP A 366 -17.39 7.12 1.91
N ASP A 367 -17.96 8.16 2.53
CA ASP A 367 -19.40 8.32 2.75
C ASP A 367 -20.18 8.55 1.45
N ALA A 368 -19.59 9.14 0.40
CA ALA A 368 -20.27 9.32 -0.88
C ALA A 368 -20.64 7.97 -1.52
N PHE A 369 -19.76 6.97 -1.42
CA PHE A 369 -20.04 5.61 -1.89
C PHE A 369 -21.09 4.90 -1.03
N LYS A 370 -21.10 5.17 0.29
CA LYS A 370 -22.13 4.63 1.20
C LYS A 370 -23.53 5.15 0.84
N HIS A 371 -23.65 6.44 0.54
CA HIS A 371 -24.95 7.04 0.13
C HIS A 371 -25.44 6.46 -1.20
N ILE A 372 -24.56 6.33 -2.20
CA ILE A 372 -24.89 5.70 -3.49
C ILE A 372 -25.37 4.27 -3.29
N GLU A 373 -24.65 3.48 -2.51
CA GLU A 373 -24.99 2.09 -2.20
C GLU A 373 -26.33 2.00 -1.45
N ALA A 374 -26.57 2.87 -0.45
CA ALA A 374 -27.81 2.92 0.30
C ALA A 374 -29.00 3.24 -0.59
N ILE A 375 -28.86 4.20 -1.54
CA ILE A 375 -29.92 4.54 -2.50
C ILE A 375 -30.23 3.34 -3.40
N ILE A 376 -29.20 2.64 -3.95
CA ILE A 376 -29.41 1.49 -4.83
C ILE A 376 -30.03 0.31 -4.06
N LEU A 377 -29.57 0.04 -2.82
CA LEU A 377 -30.13 -1.02 -1.98
C LEU A 377 -31.59 -0.73 -1.56
N SER A 378 -31.99 0.54 -1.47
CA SER A 378 -33.37 0.95 -1.21
C SER A 378 -34.31 0.79 -2.42
N MET A 379 -33.76 0.54 -3.61
CA MET A 379 -34.53 0.23 -4.81
C MET A 379 -35.10 -1.20 -4.74
N THR A 380 -36.30 -1.39 -5.23
CA THR A 380 -36.84 -2.74 -5.46
C THR A 380 -36.03 -3.45 -6.58
N PRO A 381 -36.04 -4.81 -6.62
CA PRO A 381 -35.36 -5.54 -7.70
C PRO A 381 -35.81 -5.10 -9.11
N GLN A 382 -37.10 -4.76 -9.29
CA GLN A 382 -37.65 -4.27 -10.56
C GLN A 382 -37.11 -2.88 -10.93
N GLU A 383 -36.94 -1.99 -9.95
CA GLU A 383 -36.38 -0.65 -10.17
C GLU A 383 -34.90 -0.69 -10.48
N ARG A 384 -34.16 -1.61 -9.85
CA ARG A 384 -32.74 -1.84 -10.16
C ARG A 384 -32.55 -2.36 -11.58
N ALA A 385 -33.40 -3.33 -11.99
CA ALA A 385 -33.34 -3.91 -13.33
C ALA A 385 -33.86 -2.96 -14.42
N ASN A 386 -34.81 -2.08 -14.08
CA ASN A 386 -35.40 -1.14 -15.02
C ASN A 386 -35.47 0.30 -14.44
N PRO A 387 -34.37 1.07 -14.55
CA PRO A 387 -34.28 2.44 -14.03
C PRO A 387 -35.36 3.41 -14.54
N GLY A 388 -35.93 3.14 -15.70
CA GLY A 388 -37.01 3.96 -16.27
C GLY A 388 -38.31 3.97 -15.46
N LEU A 389 -38.46 3.03 -14.52
CA LEU A 389 -39.62 3.01 -13.61
C LEU A 389 -39.54 4.06 -12.49
N ILE A 390 -38.33 4.67 -12.26
CA ILE A 390 -38.11 5.58 -11.15
C ILE A 390 -38.62 6.98 -11.44
N ASN A 391 -39.91 7.21 -11.14
CA ASN A 391 -40.57 8.51 -11.24
C ASN A 391 -40.34 9.37 -9.97
N GLY A 392 -40.91 10.58 -9.93
CA GLY A 392 -40.76 11.54 -8.83
C GLY A 392 -41.19 11.01 -7.45
N GLN A 393 -42.31 10.27 -7.37
CA GLN A 393 -42.77 9.67 -6.11
C GLN A 393 -41.81 8.58 -5.61
N ARG A 394 -41.29 7.75 -6.53
CA ARG A 394 -40.33 6.71 -6.20
C ARG A 394 -38.98 7.32 -5.76
N LYS A 395 -38.52 8.42 -6.38
CA LYS A 395 -37.34 9.15 -5.94
C LYS A 395 -37.47 9.66 -4.51
N ASN A 396 -38.62 10.20 -4.13
CA ASN A 396 -38.88 10.62 -2.74
C ASN A 396 -38.83 9.45 -1.76
N ARG A 397 -39.46 8.31 -2.11
CA ARG A 397 -39.38 7.09 -1.31
C ARG A 397 -37.94 6.59 -1.15
N LEU A 398 -37.15 6.60 -2.23
CA LEU A 398 -35.73 6.19 -2.20
C LEU A 398 -34.89 7.10 -1.31
N ALA A 399 -35.10 8.42 -1.38
CA ALA A 399 -34.43 9.39 -0.54
C ALA A 399 -34.71 9.12 0.97
N GLN A 400 -36.00 8.89 1.30
CA GLN A 400 -36.37 8.56 2.69
C GLN A 400 -35.81 7.20 3.16
N GLY A 401 -35.93 6.18 2.29
CA GLY A 401 -35.48 4.82 2.64
C GLY A 401 -33.97 4.67 2.77
N SER A 402 -33.18 5.51 2.09
CA SER A 402 -31.71 5.50 2.12
C SER A 402 -31.12 6.49 3.15
N GLY A 403 -31.95 7.28 3.82
CA GLY A 403 -31.47 8.35 4.71
C GLY A 403 -30.75 9.49 3.97
N THR A 404 -31.06 9.68 2.66
CA THR A 404 -30.47 10.72 1.82
C THR A 404 -31.51 11.75 1.40
N ASN A 405 -31.17 12.67 0.52
CA ASN A 405 -32.09 13.66 -0.01
C ASN A 405 -32.39 13.45 -1.52
N ILE A 406 -33.43 14.09 -2.02
CA ILE A 406 -33.87 13.95 -3.43
C ILE A 406 -32.79 14.44 -4.42
N GLN A 407 -31.93 15.37 -4.00
CA GLN A 407 -30.85 15.89 -4.84
C GLN A 407 -29.79 14.83 -5.07
N GLU A 408 -29.43 14.06 -4.05
CA GLU A 408 -28.51 12.93 -4.13
C GLU A 408 -29.06 11.81 -5.02
N VAL A 409 -30.35 11.49 -4.89
CA VAL A 409 -31.02 10.52 -5.78
C VAL A 409 -30.97 11.00 -7.24
N ASN A 410 -31.26 12.28 -7.51
CA ASN A 410 -31.20 12.83 -8.86
C ASN A 410 -29.73 12.84 -9.40
N LYS A 411 -28.75 13.15 -8.54
CA LYS A 411 -27.34 13.11 -8.90
C LYS A 411 -26.92 11.69 -9.29
N LEU A 412 -27.33 10.68 -8.51
CA LEU A 412 -27.08 9.27 -8.82
C LEU A 412 -27.71 8.86 -10.16
N MET A 413 -28.98 9.21 -10.40
CA MET A 413 -29.64 8.91 -11.67
C MET A 413 -28.88 9.49 -12.87
N LYS A 414 -28.42 10.74 -12.75
CA LYS A 414 -27.62 11.38 -13.79
C LYS A 414 -26.28 10.69 -13.98
N GLN A 415 -25.57 10.41 -12.91
CA GLN A 415 -24.28 9.68 -12.96
C GLN A 415 -24.42 8.31 -13.61
N PHE A 416 -25.49 7.58 -13.29
CA PHE A 416 -25.80 6.29 -13.91
C PHE A 416 -26.00 6.41 -15.42
N GLU A 417 -26.79 7.39 -15.87
CA GLU A 417 -27.03 7.63 -17.30
C GLU A 417 -25.75 8.02 -18.05
N ASP A 418 -24.94 8.89 -17.46
CA ASP A 418 -23.67 9.32 -18.03
C ASP A 418 -22.69 8.15 -18.13
N THR A 419 -22.62 7.30 -17.08
CA THR A 419 -21.81 6.07 -17.07
C THR A 419 -22.28 5.09 -18.15
N LYS A 420 -23.58 4.89 -18.27
CA LYS A 420 -24.18 4.01 -19.31
C LYS A 420 -23.81 4.49 -20.71
N LYS A 421 -23.91 5.80 -20.97
CA LYS A 421 -23.52 6.40 -22.26
C LYS A 421 -22.04 6.21 -22.56
N MET A 422 -21.17 6.47 -21.56
CA MET A 422 -19.72 6.33 -21.71
C MET A 422 -19.33 4.88 -22.00
N MET A 423 -19.88 3.92 -21.29
CA MET A 423 -19.64 2.50 -21.52
C MET A 423 -20.09 2.02 -22.89
N LYS A 424 -21.23 2.51 -23.37
CA LYS A 424 -21.73 2.22 -24.72
C LYS A 424 -20.83 2.80 -25.80
N MET A 425 -20.24 3.97 -25.58
CA MET A 425 -19.24 4.53 -26.50
C MET A 425 -17.94 3.71 -26.51
N MET A 426 -17.47 3.25 -25.34
CA MET A 426 -16.24 2.46 -25.23
C MET A 426 -16.40 1.03 -25.76
N SER A 427 -17.59 0.47 -25.75
CA SER A 427 -17.87 -0.89 -26.28
C SER A 427 -17.81 -0.97 -27.80
N ASN A 428 -17.78 0.17 -28.52
CA ASN A 428 -17.70 0.21 -29.97
C ASN A 428 -16.26 0.54 -30.44
N PRO A 429 -15.53 -0.39 -31.08
CA PRO A 429 -14.12 -0.21 -31.46
C PRO A 429 -13.86 1.00 -32.36
N LYS A 430 -14.84 1.39 -33.20
CA LYS A 430 -14.73 2.55 -34.08
C LYS A 430 -14.75 3.89 -33.30
N ASN A 431 -15.53 3.95 -32.24
CA ASN A 431 -15.63 5.15 -31.39
C ASN A 431 -14.42 5.30 -30.47
N MET A 432 -13.83 4.20 -30.00
CA MET A 432 -12.59 4.19 -29.20
C MET A 432 -11.40 4.76 -29.98
N MET A 433 -11.31 4.44 -31.28
CA MET A 433 -10.25 4.94 -32.16
C MET A 433 -10.37 6.44 -32.47
N SER A 434 -11.63 6.95 -32.55
CA SER A 434 -11.91 8.39 -32.74
C SER A 434 -11.59 9.20 -31.48
N MET A 435 -11.91 8.64 -30.29
CA MET A 435 -11.61 9.27 -28.99
C MET A 435 -10.10 9.33 -28.71
N MET A 436 -9.34 8.27 -29.04
CA MET A 436 -7.88 8.27 -28.98
C MET A 436 -7.27 9.31 -29.93
N LYS A 437 -7.84 9.52 -31.12
CA LYS A 437 -7.42 10.59 -32.03
C LYS A 437 -7.72 11.97 -31.49
N GLN A 438 -8.88 12.20 -30.88
CA GLN A 438 -9.22 13.48 -30.25
C GLN A 438 -8.34 13.80 -29.03
N MET A 439 -8.06 12.83 -28.17
CA MET A 439 -7.12 13.02 -27.05
C MET A 439 -5.68 13.29 -27.50
N LYS A 440 -5.23 12.69 -28.60
CA LYS A 440 -3.94 13.04 -29.23
C LYS A 440 -3.95 14.44 -29.87
N GLY A 441 -5.07 14.89 -30.41
CA GLY A 441 -5.23 16.22 -30.99
C GLY A 441 -5.25 17.36 -29.97
N MET A 442 -5.74 17.12 -28.74
CA MET A 442 -5.73 18.11 -27.65
C MET A 442 -4.34 18.34 -27.02
N LYS A 443 -3.35 17.45 -27.24
CA LYS A 443 -1.95 17.68 -26.82
C LYS A 443 -1.13 18.54 -27.82
N GLY A 444 -1.71 18.95 -28.95
CA GLY A 444 -1.03 19.69 -30.02
C GLY A 444 -1.49 21.13 -30.23
N GLY A 445 -2.30 21.71 -29.34
CA GLY A 445 -2.83 23.05 -29.53
C GLY A 445 -2.87 23.87 -28.25
N MET A 446 -1.74 24.37 -27.78
CA MET A 446 -1.71 25.64 -27.04
C MET A 446 -1.21 26.71 -28.04
N PRO A 447 -2.07 27.70 -28.41
CA PRO A 447 -1.57 28.91 -29.04
C PRO A 447 -0.77 29.71 -28.00
N GLY A 448 0.36 30.25 -28.43
CA GLY A 448 1.18 31.11 -27.59
C GLY A 448 0.43 32.37 -27.11
N MET A 449 0.69 32.71 -25.88
CA MET A 449 0.87 34.04 -25.34
C MET A 449 1.74 33.92 -24.10
#